data_975f7672f4b62dd04e38e1103c1f7656
#
_entry.id   975f7672f4b62dd04e38e1103c1f7656
#
_cell.length_a   1.000
_cell.length_b   1.000
_cell.length_c   1.000
_cell.angle_alpha   90.00
_cell.angle_beta   90.00
_cell.angle_gamma   90.00
#
_symmetry.space_group_name_H-M   'P 1'
#
loop_
_entity.id
_entity.type
_entity.pdbx_description
1 polymer ?
#
loop_
_entity_poly.entity_id
_entity_poly.type
_entity_poly.pdbx_seq_one_letter_code
_entity_poly.pdbx_strand_id
1 'polypeptide(L)'
;MIALARDVQEFPDAYQAERARRPGVSEKGIGHALRRMNISYKKTLRHPKADEDKRHTFQETIKAYKAQNRVIVYSDESGFAHDMPRTHGYAPIGKRCHGVFNWHARGRVNVIGALISKCLLTVGLFKSNIDADTFFGWTIQDLLPKLPPASVVVMDNATFHKRQDIQNAITQAGHTLEYLPAYSPHLNPIEHKWAQAKAIRKQQNQTVEQLFKIESFYVT
;
A
#
# COMPACT_ATOMS: atom_id res chain seq x y z
N MET A 1 -22.24 27.83 0.05
CA MET A 1 -22.24 26.42 0.54
C MET A 1 -23.21 25.54 -0.26
N ILE A 2 -24.50 25.90 -0.38
CA ILE A 2 -25.50 25.11 -1.13
C ILE A 2 -25.10 24.90 -2.60
N ALA A 3 -24.63 25.94 -3.29
CA ALA A 3 -24.18 25.83 -4.67
C ALA A 3 -22.97 24.88 -4.84
N LEU A 4 -22.02 24.91 -3.89
CA LEU A 4 -20.86 24.01 -3.91
C LEU A 4 -21.28 22.55 -3.61
N ALA A 5 -22.27 22.32 -2.74
CA ALA A 5 -22.79 20.97 -2.48
C ALA A 5 -23.41 20.36 -3.74
N ARG A 6 -24.19 21.15 -4.47
CA ARG A 6 -24.76 20.74 -5.76
C ARG A 6 -23.67 20.45 -6.79
N ASP A 7 -22.68 21.34 -6.91
CA ASP A 7 -21.55 21.15 -7.83
C ASP A 7 -20.76 19.86 -7.55
N VAL A 8 -20.60 19.48 -6.29
CA VAL A 8 -19.95 18.21 -5.91
C VAL A 8 -20.78 17.00 -6.32
N GLN A 9 -22.11 17.08 -6.26
CA GLN A 9 -23.01 16.01 -6.70
C GLN A 9 -23.06 15.86 -8.23
N GLU A 10 -23.14 16.99 -8.93
CA GLU A 10 -23.22 17.02 -10.40
C GLU A 10 -21.87 16.68 -11.06
N PHE A 11 -20.76 17.11 -10.46
CA PHE A 11 -19.40 16.93 -10.99
C PHE A 11 -18.46 16.36 -9.92
N PRO A 12 -18.63 15.10 -9.51
CA PRO A 12 -17.87 14.52 -8.37
C PRO A 12 -16.36 14.47 -8.61
N ASP A 13 -15.91 14.34 -9.83
CA ASP A 13 -14.51 14.21 -10.26
C ASP A 13 -13.84 15.53 -10.63
N ALA A 14 -14.57 16.66 -10.66
CA ALA A 14 -14.03 17.96 -11.03
C ALA A 14 -12.89 18.41 -10.09
N TYR A 15 -11.83 18.95 -10.67
CA TYR A 15 -10.73 19.56 -9.92
C TYR A 15 -11.16 20.85 -9.20
N GLN A 16 -10.41 21.23 -8.15
CA GLN A 16 -10.71 22.47 -7.40
C GLN A 16 -10.66 23.71 -8.30
N ALA A 17 -9.75 23.74 -9.30
CA ALA A 17 -9.66 24.79 -10.29
C ALA A 17 -10.94 24.93 -11.12
N GLU A 18 -11.52 23.82 -11.58
CA GLU A 18 -12.76 23.79 -12.36
C GLU A 18 -13.94 24.26 -11.51
N ARG A 19 -14.01 23.76 -10.25
CA ARG A 19 -15.03 24.19 -9.29
C ARG A 19 -14.95 25.68 -8.97
N ALA A 20 -13.72 26.24 -8.92
CA ALA A 20 -13.49 27.63 -8.65
C ALA A 20 -13.92 28.55 -9.81
N ARG A 21 -13.71 28.12 -11.05
CA ARG A 21 -14.08 28.87 -12.25
C ARG A 21 -15.58 29.10 -12.38
N ARG A 22 -16.42 28.10 -12.02
CA ARG A 22 -17.88 28.20 -12.16
C ARG A 22 -18.49 29.36 -11.37
N PRO A 23 -18.20 29.53 -10.06
CA PRO A 23 -18.67 30.69 -9.27
C PRO A 23 -17.71 31.89 -9.28
N GLY A 24 -16.57 31.85 -10.00
CA GLY A 24 -15.61 32.95 -10.05
C GLY A 24 -14.84 33.21 -8.75
N VAL A 25 -14.53 32.15 -8.00
CA VAL A 25 -13.80 32.25 -6.72
C VAL A 25 -12.40 31.64 -6.81
N SER A 26 -11.58 31.78 -5.77
CA SER A 26 -10.25 31.16 -5.73
C SER A 26 -10.31 29.65 -5.42
N GLU A 27 -9.38 28.87 -6.00
CA GLU A 27 -9.21 27.44 -5.69
C GLU A 27 -9.01 27.19 -4.20
N LYS A 28 -8.21 28.05 -3.55
CA LYS A 28 -7.96 27.98 -2.10
C LYS A 28 -9.27 28.17 -1.32
N GLY A 29 -10.14 29.07 -1.76
CA GLY A 29 -11.48 29.26 -1.19
C GLY A 29 -12.34 28.02 -1.31
N ILE A 30 -12.35 27.36 -2.48
CA ILE A 30 -13.02 26.07 -2.70
C ILE A 30 -12.46 25.00 -1.76
N GLY A 31 -11.14 24.87 -1.65
CA GLY A 31 -10.51 23.88 -0.77
C GLY A 31 -10.89 24.08 0.71
N HIS A 32 -10.98 25.33 1.19
CA HIS A 32 -11.47 25.64 2.54
C HIS A 32 -12.96 25.30 2.71
N ALA A 33 -13.80 25.63 1.73
CA ALA A 33 -15.22 25.35 1.77
C ALA A 33 -15.51 23.84 1.77
N LEU A 34 -14.83 23.04 0.94
CA LEU A 34 -14.95 21.58 0.93
C LEU A 34 -14.60 20.97 2.29
N ARG A 35 -13.50 21.42 2.93
CA ARG A 35 -13.12 20.94 4.27
C ARG A 35 -14.18 21.27 5.32
N ARG A 36 -14.74 22.49 5.31
CA ARG A 36 -15.85 22.88 6.22
C ARG A 36 -17.11 22.07 6.01
N MET A 37 -17.33 21.56 4.80
CA MET A 37 -18.44 20.66 4.45
C MET A 37 -18.13 19.19 4.74
N ASN A 38 -16.96 18.89 5.31
CA ASN A 38 -16.47 17.52 5.54
C ASN A 38 -16.37 16.68 4.24
N ILE A 39 -16.06 17.34 3.13
CA ILE A 39 -15.89 16.72 1.82
C ILE A 39 -14.38 16.57 1.55
N SER A 40 -13.95 15.35 1.27
CA SER A 40 -12.55 15.02 0.97
C SER A 40 -12.36 14.53 -0.44
N TYR A 41 -11.18 14.78 -1.01
CA TYR A 41 -10.77 14.23 -2.29
C TYR A 41 -10.62 12.72 -2.19
N LYS A 42 -11.29 11.96 -3.06
CA LYS A 42 -11.32 10.49 -3.08
C LYS A 42 -10.83 9.95 -4.42
N LYS A 43 -10.28 8.75 -4.40
CA LYS A 43 -10.05 8.00 -5.65
C LYS A 43 -11.39 7.66 -6.29
N THR A 44 -11.57 8.00 -7.56
CA THR A 44 -12.81 7.76 -8.33
C THR A 44 -12.74 6.46 -9.12
N LEU A 45 -11.53 6.08 -9.58
CA LEU A 45 -11.38 4.94 -10.45
C LEU A 45 -11.48 3.62 -9.69
N ARG A 46 -12.38 2.77 -10.16
CA ARG A 46 -12.52 1.36 -9.75
C ARG A 46 -12.23 0.48 -10.96
N HIS A 47 -11.65 -0.67 -10.70
CA HIS A 47 -11.49 -1.65 -11.77
C HIS A 47 -12.86 -2.20 -12.17
N PRO A 48 -13.19 -2.31 -13.50
CA PRO A 48 -14.52 -2.76 -13.95
C PRO A 48 -14.92 -4.16 -13.44
N LYS A 49 -13.93 -5.02 -13.18
CA LYS A 49 -14.13 -6.38 -12.66
C LYS A 49 -14.08 -6.46 -11.12
N ALA A 50 -14.05 -5.33 -10.40
CA ALA A 50 -14.13 -5.33 -8.94
C ALA A 50 -15.56 -5.72 -8.52
N ASP A 51 -15.65 -6.71 -7.63
CA ASP A 51 -16.90 -7.30 -7.14
C ASP A 51 -17.18 -6.76 -5.74
N GLU A 52 -18.25 -5.98 -5.58
CA GLU A 52 -18.58 -5.33 -4.32
C GLU A 52 -19.08 -6.33 -3.27
N ASP A 53 -19.80 -7.37 -3.70
CA ASP A 53 -20.34 -8.39 -2.79
C ASP A 53 -19.20 -9.22 -2.17
N LYS A 54 -18.21 -9.61 -2.99
CA LYS A 54 -17.00 -10.28 -2.49
C LYS A 54 -16.20 -9.41 -1.54
N ARG A 55 -16.15 -8.11 -1.80
CA ARG A 55 -15.47 -7.15 -0.91
C ARG A 55 -16.18 -7.02 0.43
N HIS A 56 -17.50 -6.92 0.41
CA HIS A 56 -18.32 -6.88 1.63
C HIS A 56 -18.15 -8.18 2.42
N THR A 57 -18.28 -9.33 1.78
CA THR A 57 -18.08 -10.65 2.41
C THR A 57 -16.72 -10.76 3.05
N PHE A 58 -15.65 -10.37 2.35
CA PHE A 58 -14.29 -10.37 2.90
C PHE A 58 -14.19 -9.47 4.16
N GLN A 59 -14.76 -8.26 4.10
CA GLN A 59 -14.73 -7.34 5.25
C GLN A 59 -15.46 -7.92 6.46
N GLU A 60 -16.61 -8.57 6.27
CA GLU A 60 -17.34 -9.24 7.34
C GLU A 60 -16.56 -10.43 7.91
N THR A 61 -15.91 -11.22 7.06
CA THR A 61 -15.00 -12.32 7.47
C THR A 61 -13.86 -11.80 8.35
N ILE A 62 -13.20 -10.72 7.93
CA ILE A 62 -12.11 -10.11 8.72
C ILE A 62 -12.63 -9.54 10.05
N LYS A 63 -13.84 -8.95 10.07
CA LYS A 63 -14.46 -8.49 11.32
C LYS A 63 -14.75 -9.65 12.27
N ALA A 64 -15.26 -10.78 11.74
CA ALA A 64 -15.53 -11.97 12.53
C ALA A 64 -14.24 -12.54 13.18
N TYR A 65 -13.14 -12.62 12.43
CA TYR A 65 -11.85 -13.03 13.00
C TYR A 65 -11.35 -12.07 14.09
N LYS A 66 -11.49 -10.77 13.88
CA LYS A 66 -11.15 -9.77 14.92
C LYS A 66 -12.00 -9.90 16.17
N ALA A 67 -13.29 -10.20 16.02
CA ALA A 67 -14.19 -10.45 17.16
C ALA A 67 -13.80 -11.71 17.97
N GLN A 68 -13.13 -12.67 17.32
CA GLN A 68 -12.52 -13.85 17.94
C GLN A 68 -11.11 -13.58 18.54
N ASN A 69 -10.68 -12.31 18.59
CA ASN A 69 -9.34 -11.89 19.01
C ASN A 69 -8.20 -12.53 18.20
N ARG A 70 -8.46 -12.95 16.96
CA ARG A 70 -7.42 -13.49 16.09
C ARG A 70 -6.59 -12.36 15.47
N VAL A 71 -5.29 -12.58 15.41
CA VAL A 71 -4.36 -11.63 14.78
C VAL A 71 -4.47 -11.74 13.27
N ILE A 72 -4.65 -10.62 12.59
CA ILE A 72 -4.68 -10.55 11.13
C ILE A 72 -3.32 -10.06 10.64
N VAL A 73 -2.70 -10.85 9.77
CA VAL A 73 -1.38 -10.56 9.18
C VAL A 73 -1.56 -10.42 7.68
N TYR A 74 -1.20 -9.28 7.13
CA TYR A 74 -1.26 -9.02 5.69
C TYR A 74 0.13 -9.20 5.08
N SER A 75 0.24 -10.04 4.06
CA SER A 75 1.48 -10.27 3.31
C SER A 75 1.34 -9.79 1.88
N ASP A 76 2.43 -9.20 1.36
CA ASP A 76 2.47 -8.62 0.01
C ASP A 76 3.90 -8.38 -0.45
N GLU A 77 4.10 -8.22 -1.76
CA GLU A 77 5.36 -7.87 -2.38
C GLU A 77 5.39 -6.42 -2.84
N SER A 78 6.58 -5.83 -2.81
CA SER A 78 6.80 -4.51 -3.39
C SER A 78 8.17 -4.39 -4.05
N GLY A 79 8.21 -3.76 -5.22
CA GLY A 79 9.46 -3.40 -5.89
C GLY A 79 9.94 -2.01 -5.45
N PHE A 80 11.23 -1.93 -5.11
CA PHE A 80 11.93 -0.69 -4.82
C PHE A 80 12.99 -0.46 -5.90
N ALA A 81 12.81 0.56 -6.72
CA ALA A 81 13.80 0.92 -7.75
C ALA A 81 15.17 1.17 -7.11
N HIS A 82 16.23 0.83 -7.80
CA HIS A 82 17.60 1.01 -7.31
C HIS A 82 17.87 2.48 -6.97
N ASP A 83 17.41 3.39 -7.82
CA ASP A 83 17.56 4.83 -7.65
C ASP A 83 16.17 5.51 -7.56
N MET A 84 16.02 6.44 -6.62
CA MET A 84 14.82 7.26 -6.44
C MET A 84 15.22 8.72 -6.18
N PRO A 85 15.86 9.41 -7.14
CA PRO A 85 16.33 10.76 -6.92
C PRO A 85 15.20 11.75 -6.71
N ARG A 86 15.50 12.84 -6.02
CA ARG A 86 14.61 14.00 -5.97
C ARG A 86 14.59 14.65 -7.34
N THR A 87 13.41 14.80 -7.92
CA THR A 87 13.22 15.34 -9.28
C THR A 87 13.11 16.87 -9.34
N HIS A 88 13.03 17.52 -8.18
CA HIS A 88 12.86 18.98 -8.04
C HIS A 88 13.78 19.52 -6.97
N GLY A 89 14.27 20.73 -7.16
CA GLY A 89 15.10 21.49 -6.24
C GLY A 89 14.85 22.99 -6.39
N TYR A 90 15.50 23.79 -5.59
CA TYR A 90 15.40 25.25 -5.64
C TYR A 90 16.68 25.83 -6.25
N ALA A 91 16.51 26.85 -7.09
CA ALA A 91 17.57 27.67 -7.63
C ALA A 91 17.07 29.12 -7.76
N PRO A 92 17.98 30.13 -7.86
CA PRO A 92 17.59 31.51 -8.17
C PRO A 92 16.76 31.57 -9.47
N ILE A 93 15.86 32.55 -9.55
CA ILE A 93 15.06 32.76 -10.76
C ILE A 93 15.98 32.89 -12.00
N GLY A 94 15.63 32.19 -13.06
CA GLY A 94 16.42 32.16 -14.30
C GLY A 94 17.61 31.19 -14.26
N LYS A 95 17.88 30.51 -13.15
CA LYS A 95 18.91 29.46 -13.07
C LYS A 95 18.29 28.06 -13.01
N ARG A 96 18.99 27.08 -13.59
CA ARG A 96 18.59 25.66 -13.50
C ARG A 96 19.09 25.06 -12.20
N CYS A 97 18.30 24.18 -11.60
CA CYS A 97 18.72 23.30 -10.53
C CYS A 97 19.07 21.93 -11.18
N HIS A 98 20.34 21.58 -11.16
CA HIS A 98 20.81 20.31 -11.74
C HIS A 98 20.88 19.24 -10.62
N GLY A 99 20.23 18.11 -10.84
CA GLY A 99 20.41 16.88 -10.06
C GLY A 99 21.21 15.86 -10.87
N VAL A 100 21.93 14.99 -10.19
CA VAL A 100 22.62 13.86 -10.84
C VAL A 100 21.66 12.67 -10.81
N PHE A 101 21.42 12.10 -11.97
CA PHE A 101 20.65 10.87 -12.13
C PHE A 101 21.44 9.88 -13.00
N ASN A 102 21.69 8.70 -12.46
CA ASN A 102 22.35 7.64 -13.21
C ASN A 102 21.33 6.91 -14.11
N TRP A 103 21.25 7.32 -15.36
CA TRP A 103 20.34 6.74 -16.36
C TRP A 103 20.62 5.25 -16.66
N HIS A 104 21.81 4.76 -16.30
CA HIS A 104 22.23 3.37 -16.48
C HIS A 104 22.02 2.52 -15.23
N ALA A 105 21.71 3.12 -14.09
CA ALA A 105 21.39 2.38 -12.88
C ALA A 105 20.08 1.62 -13.08
N ARG A 106 20.19 0.37 -13.49
CA ARG A 106 19.07 -0.55 -13.68
C ARG A 106 18.96 -1.46 -12.47
N GLY A 107 17.76 -1.92 -12.20
CA GLY A 107 17.49 -2.89 -11.17
C GLY A 107 16.51 -2.38 -10.12
N ARG A 108 16.01 -3.32 -9.38
CA ARG A 108 15.15 -3.08 -8.21
C ARG A 108 15.47 -4.13 -7.15
N VAL A 109 15.26 -3.78 -5.91
CA VAL A 109 15.16 -4.73 -4.81
C VAL A 109 13.70 -5.09 -4.66
N ASN A 110 13.38 -6.36 -4.77
CA ASN A 110 12.05 -6.87 -4.49
C ASN A 110 11.96 -7.18 -2.99
N VAL A 111 10.85 -6.88 -2.41
CA VAL A 111 10.62 -7.00 -0.97
C VAL A 111 9.36 -7.81 -0.76
N ILE A 112 9.42 -8.84 0.08
CA ILE A 112 8.24 -9.51 0.62
C ILE A 112 8.11 -9.05 2.08
N GLY A 113 6.91 -8.71 2.52
CA GLY A 113 6.71 -8.32 3.91
C GLY A 113 5.39 -8.81 4.48
N ALA A 114 5.35 -8.85 5.79
CA ALA A 114 4.16 -9.16 6.56
C ALA A 114 3.86 -8.02 7.53
N LEU A 115 2.61 -7.57 7.59
CA LEU A 115 2.13 -6.47 8.41
C LEU A 115 1.16 -6.96 9.47
N ILE A 116 1.40 -6.60 10.72
CA ILE A 116 0.45 -6.72 11.82
C ILE A 116 0.04 -5.32 12.26
N SER A 117 -1.26 -5.03 12.27
CA SER A 117 -1.78 -3.71 12.64
C SER A 117 -1.15 -2.58 11.80
N LYS A 118 -0.14 -1.89 12.33
CA LYS A 118 0.57 -0.79 11.65
C LYS A 118 2.07 -1.04 11.49
N CYS A 119 2.58 -2.16 12.01
CA CYS A 119 4.00 -2.48 12.05
C CYS A 119 4.32 -3.71 11.21
N LEU A 120 5.50 -3.74 10.62
CA LEU A 120 6.00 -4.91 9.92
C LEU A 120 6.35 -6.01 10.95
N LEU A 121 5.92 -7.22 10.69
CA LEU A 121 6.33 -8.40 11.44
C LEU A 121 7.69 -8.90 10.94
N THR A 122 7.82 -8.97 9.62
CA THR A 122 9.06 -9.37 8.96
C THR A 122 9.12 -8.83 7.54
N VAL A 123 10.36 -8.73 7.02
CA VAL A 123 10.64 -8.29 5.64
C VAL A 123 11.80 -9.12 5.08
N GLY A 124 11.61 -9.68 3.89
CA GLY A 124 12.66 -10.29 3.08
C GLY A 124 13.07 -9.37 1.93
N LEU A 125 14.37 -9.23 1.66
CA LEU A 125 14.92 -8.45 0.58
C LEU A 125 15.55 -9.36 -0.48
N PHE A 126 15.14 -9.20 -1.74
CA PHE A 126 15.54 -10.06 -2.85
C PHE A 126 16.06 -9.23 -4.02
N LYS A 127 17.24 -9.57 -4.53
CA LYS A 127 17.83 -8.94 -5.72
C LYS A 127 17.27 -9.55 -7.01
N SER A 128 16.76 -10.77 -6.94
CA SER A 128 16.08 -11.48 -8.04
C SER A 128 14.58 -11.18 -8.07
N ASN A 129 13.90 -11.63 -9.12
CA ASN A 129 12.45 -11.68 -9.11
C ASN A 129 11.96 -12.66 -8.05
N ILE A 130 10.83 -12.33 -7.43
CA ILE A 130 10.14 -13.22 -6.50
C ILE A 130 9.29 -14.15 -7.36
N ASP A 131 9.63 -15.42 -7.32
CA ASP A 131 8.84 -16.51 -7.87
C ASP A 131 8.14 -17.29 -6.74
N ALA A 132 7.40 -18.30 -7.12
CA ALA A 132 6.64 -19.12 -6.19
C ALA A 132 7.54 -19.87 -5.18
N ASP A 133 8.74 -20.28 -5.59
CA ASP A 133 9.67 -21.00 -4.70
C ASP A 133 10.33 -20.06 -3.71
N THR A 134 10.72 -18.87 -4.15
CA THR A 134 11.24 -17.80 -3.28
C THR A 134 10.19 -17.41 -2.23
N PHE A 135 8.93 -17.24 -2.65
CA PHE A 135 7.84 -16.90 -1.75
C PHE A 135 7.55 -18.03 -0.75
N PHE A 136 7.55 -19.28 -1.21
CA PHE A 136 7.41 -20.44 -0.34
C PHE A 136 8.54 -20.53 0.68
N GLY A 137 9.81 -20.40 0.24
CA GLY A 137 10.97 -20.37 1.12
C GLY A 137 10.87 -19.29 2.19
N TRP A 138 10.50 -18.06 1.82
CA TRP A 138 10.28 -16.96 2.76
C TRP A 138 9.12 -17.26 3.71
N THR A 139 8.03 -17.85 3.23
CA THR A 139 6.90 -18.24 4.08
C THR A 139 7.33 -19.19 5.17
N ILE A 140 8.09 -20.24 4.85
CA ILE A 140 8.54 -21.27 5.81
C ILE A 140 9.60 -20.73 6.76
N GLN A 141 10.58 -19.98 6.24
CA GLN A 141 11.78 -19.62 7.00
C GLN A 141 11.61 -18.32 7.80
N ASP A 142 10.81 -17.40 7.30
CA ASP A 142 10.69 -16.05 7.86
C ASP A 142 9.31 -15.75 8.43
N LEU A 143 8.24 -16.08 7.70
CA LEU A 143 6.89 -15.70 8.10
C LEU A 143 6.37 -16.61 9.22
N LEU A 144 6.26 -17.92 8.97
CA LEU A 144 5.64 -18.88 9.90
C LEU A 144 6.26 -18.86 11.29
N PRO A 145 7.60 -18.81 11.46
CA PRO A 145 8.20 -18.80 12.80
C PRO A 145 7.89 -17.56 13.64
N LYS A 146 7.47 -16.47 12.99
CA LYS A 146 7.20 -15.19 13.65
C LYS A 146 5.70 -14.91 13.84
N LEU A 147 4.84 -15.75 13.27
CA LEU A 147 3.39 -15.56 13.39
C LEU A 147 2.92 -15.84 14.83
N PRO A 148 2.11 -14.95 15.42
CA PRO A 148 1.37 -15.27 16.63
C PRO A 148 0.48 -16.50 16.43
N PRO A 149 0.23 -17.31 17.48
CA PRO A 149 -0.61 -18.50 17.38
C PRO A 149 -1.99 -18.21 16.78
N ALA A 150 -2.52 -19.14 15.99
CA ALA A 150 -3.85 -19.06 15.36
C ALA A 150 -4.11 -17.77 14.54
N SER A 151 -3.06 -17.18 13.95
CA SER A 151 -3.17 -16.00 13.10
C SER A 151 -3.98 -16.27 11.83
N VAL A 152 -4.53 -15.21 11.25
CA VAL A 152 -5.13 -15.20 9.92
C VAL A 152 -4.17 -14.49 8.98
N VAL A 153 -3.60 -15.23 8.03
CA VAL A 153 -2.71 -14.68 7.00
C VAL A 153 -3.53 -14.28 5.80
N VAL A 154 -3.44 -13.02 5.42
CA VAL A 154 -4.14 -12.47 4.26
C VAL A 154 -3.12 -12.17 3.16
N MET A 155 -3.34 -12.72 1.98
CA MET A 155 -2.51 -12.52 0.78
C MET A 155 -3.35 -11.98 -0.35
N ASP A 156 -2.70 -11.42 -1.37
CA ASP A 156 -3.40 -11.09 -2.61
C ASP A 156 -3.79 -12.36 -3.38
N ASN A 157 -4.54 -12.17 -4.45
CA ASN A 157 -5.10 -13.25 -5.25
C ASN A 157 -4.16 -13.69 -6.41
N ALA A 158 -2.84 -13.48 -6.29
CA ALA A 158 -1.88 -13.90 -7.30
C ALA A 158 -1.84 -15.44 -7.44
N THR A 159 -1.59 -15.91 -8.66
CA THR A 159 -1.63 -17.35 -8.96
C THR A 159 -0.62 -18.14 -8.13
N PHE A 160 0.58 -17.59 -7.91
CA PHE A 160 1.63 -18.30 -7.17
C PHE A 160 1.35 -18.37 -5.66
N HIS A 161 0.57 -17.44 -5.08
CA HIS A 161 0.11 -17.53 -3.69
C HIS A 161 -0.87 -18.68 -3.45
N LYS A 162 -1.48 -19.20 -4.51
CA LYS A 162 -2.45 -20.30 -4.45
C LYS A 162 -1.83 -21.68 -4.56
N ARG A 163 -0.52 -21.79 -4.54
CA ARG A 163 0.16 -23.09 -4.53
C ARG A 163 -0.26 -23.89 -3.31
N GLN A 164 -0.50 -25.18 -3.54
CA GLN A 164 -1.00 -26.08 -2.50
C GLN A 164 -0.03 -26.25 -1.34
N ASP A 165 1.27 -26.22 -1.60
CA ASP A 165 2.31 -26.31 -0.59
C ASP A 165 2.31 -25.12 0.37
N ILE A 166 2.10 -23.87 -0.14
CA ILE A 166 1.95 -22.67 0.67
C ILE A 166 0.72 -22.79 1.57
N GLN A 167 -0.43 -23.20 0.98
CA GLN A 167 -1.68 -23.38 1.73
C GLN A 167 -1.52 -24.44 2.82
N ASN A 168 -0.93 -25.58 2.48
CA ASN A 168 -0.68 -26.67 3.42
C ASN A 168 0.25 -26.25 4.55
N ALA A 169 1.34 -25.54 4.24
CA ALA A 169 2.29 -25.09 5.24
C ALA A 169 1.66 -24.15 6.27
N ILE A 170 0.87 -23.18 5.82
CA ILE A 170 0.18 -22.22 6.68
C ILE A 170 -0.85 -22.94 7.55
N THR A 171 -1.64 -23.86 6.96
CA THR A 171 -2.67 -24.61 7.69
C THR A 171 -2.07 -25.57 8.70
N GLN A 172 -1.01 -26.32 8.33
CA GLN A 172 -0.31 -27.25 9.21
C GLN A 172 0.37 -26.55 10.39
N ALA A 173 0.79 -25.30 10.21
CA ALA A 173 1.31 -24.44 11.28
C ALA A 173 0.20 -23.89 12.19
N GLY A 174 -1.06 -24.25 11.99
CA GLY A 174 -2.20 -23.83 12.83
C GLY A 174 -2.76 -22.45 12.50
N HIS A 175 -2.45 -21.91 11.33
CA HIS A 175 -2.95 -20.61 10.86
C HIS A 175 -4.06 -20.76 9.83
N THR A 176 -4.83 -19.70 9.63
CA THR A 176 -5.85 -19.62 8.56
C THR A 176 -5.31 -18.75 7.42
N LEU A 177 -5.54 -19.18 6.19
CA LEU A 177 -5.20 -18.40 5.00
C LEU A 177 -6.47 -17.82 4.39
N GLU A 178 -6.44 -16.53 4.12
CA GLU A 178 -7.49 -15.78 3.41
C GLU A 178 -6.91 -15.06 2.21
N TYR A 179 -7.72 -14.89 1.17
CA TYR A 179 -7.32 -14.14 -0.02
C TYR A 179 -8.12 -12.86 -0.16
N LEU A 180 -7.42 -11.77 -0.51
CA LEU A 180 -8.06 -10.52 -0.89
C LEU A 180 -8.98 -10.74 -2.09
N PRO A 181 -10.14 -10.08 -2.15
CA PRO A 181 -10.95 -10.06 -3.35
C PRO A 181 -10.16 -9.49 -4.53
N ALA A 182 -10.35 -10.04 -5.71
CA ALA A 182 -9.69 -9.56 -6.92
C ALA A 182 -9.91 -8.04 -7.11
N TYR A 183 -8.88 -7.34 -7.59
CA TYR A 183 -8.90 -5.90 -7.85
C TYR A 183 -9.26 -5.01 -6.64
N SER A 184 -8.89 -5.45 -5.44
CA SER A 184 -9.18 -4.73 -4.19
C SER A 184 -7.94 -4.37 -3.37
N PRO A 185 -6.91 -3.70 -3.94
CA PRO A 185 -5.66 -3.40 -3.23
C PRO A 185 -5.87 -2.47 -2.02
N HIS A 186 -6.93 -1.66 -2.03
CA HIS A 186 -7.26 -0.78 -0.90
C HIS A 186 -7.70 -1.53 0.37
N LEU A 187 -8.01 -2.84 0.26
CA LEU A 187 -8.27 -3.71 1.41
C LEU A 187 -6.96 -4.31 1.97
N ASN A 188 -5.82 -4.04 1.32
CA ASN A 188 -4.51 -4.47 1.78
C ASN A 188 -3.78 -3.31 2.50
N PRO A 189 -3.76 -3.27 3.84
CA PRO A 189 -3.14 -2.15 4.56
C PRO A 189 -1.61 -2.08 4.40
N ILE A 190 -0.94 -3.16 4.02
CA ILE A 190 0.51 -3.17 3.79
C ILE A 190 0.92 -2.26 2.61
N GLU A 191 0.03 -2.01 1.66
CA GLU A 191 0.25 -1.07 0.55
C GLU A 191 0.53 0.36 1.07
N HIS A 192 -0.16 0.78 2.14
CA HIS A 192 0.12 2.05 2.80
C HIS A 192 1.51 2.06 3.46
N LYS A 193 1.94 0.90 3.99
CA LYS A 193 3.29 0.76 4.56
C LYS A 193 4.36 0.85 3.48
N TRP A 194 4.14 0.24 2.33
CA TRP A 194 5.02 0.38 1.17
C TRP A 194 5.12 1.82 0.67
N ALA A 195 3.99 2.52 0.59
CA ALA A 195 3.97 3.94 0.22
C ALA A 195 4.76 4.80 1.22
N GLN A 196 4.58 4.57 2.54
CA GLN A 196 5.33 5.22 3.60
C GLN A 196 6.84 4.94 3.47
N ALA A 197 7.22 3.69 3.31
CA ALA A 197 8.61 3.26 3.15
C ALA A 197 9.28 3.93 1.94
N LYS A 198 8.61 3.95 0.79
CA LYS A 198 9.08 4.65 -0.43
C LYS A 198 9.22 6.15 -0.22
N ALA A 199 8.31 6.79 0.50
CA ALA A 199 8.38 8.22 0.81
C ALA A 199 9.57 8.55 1.72
N ILE A 200 9.77 7.79 2.81
CA ILE A 200 10.91 7.96 3.72
C ILE A 200 12.22 7.75 2.98
N ARG A 201 12.34 6.68 2.19
CA ARG A 201 13.53 6.40 1.40
C ARG A 201 13.90 7.57 0.48
N LYS A 202 12.90 8.12 -0.23
CA LYS A 202 13.10 9.28 -1.11
C LYS A 202 13.51 10.53 -0.33
N GLN A 203 12.90 10.77 0.83
CA GLN A 203 13.19 11.91 1.68
C GLN A 203 14.61 11.86 2.25
N GLN A 204 15.03 10.70 2.71
CA GLN A 204 16.31 10.50 3.40
C GLN A 204 17.44 10.03 2.46
N ASN A 205 17.15 9.81 1.17
CA ASN A 205 18.09 9.30 0.18
C ASN A 205 18.84 8.04 0.62
N GLN A 206 18.10 7.07 1.18
CA GLN A 206 18.64 5.84 1.74
C GLN A 206 18.62 4.68 0.74
N THR A 207 19.46 3.67 0.97
CA THR A 207 19.34 2.38 0.29
C THR A 207 18.13 1.60 0.85
N VAL A 208 17.71 0.54 0.15
CA VAL A 208 16.60 -0.32 0.62
C VAL A 208 16.98 -1.05 1.90
N GLU A 209 18.23 -1.49 1.99
CA GLU A 209 18.77 -2.19 3.15
C GLU A 209 18.84 -1.27 4.38
N GLN A 210 19.20 0.01 4.20
CA GLN A 210 19.19 0.99 5.29
C GLN A 210 17.77 1.30 5.75
N LEU A 211 16.84 1.45 4.79
CA LEU A 211 15.44 1.71 5.08
C LEU A 211 14.82 0.64 5.99
N PHE A 212 15.03 -0.64 5.66
CA PHE A 212 14.46 -1.76 6.42
C PHE A 212 15.28 -2.17 7.65
N LYS A 213 16.28 -1.39 8.06
CA LYS A 213 16.90 -1.46 9.39
C LYS A 213 16.27 -0.51 10.42
N ILE A 214 15.29 0.32 10.00
CA ILE A 214 14.61 1.26 10.91
C ILE A 214 13.70 0.47 11.85
N GLU A 215 14.07 0.40 13.13
CA GLU A 215 13.36 -0.38 14.16
C GLU A 215 11.87 0.02 14.29
N SER A 216 11.54 1.31 14.16
CA SER A 216 10.16 1.78 14.25
C SER A 216 9.21 1.26 13.17
N PHE A 217 9.72 0.52 12.17
CA PHE A 217 8.87 -0.18 11.21
C PHE A 217 8.32 -1.49 11.75
N TYR A 218 8.98 -2.07 12.74
CA TYR A 218 8.70 -3.42 13.22
C TYR A 218 7.87 -3.45 14.51
N VAL A 219 7.30 -4.61 14.76
CA VAL A 219 6.68 -4.92 16.05
C VAL A 219 7.81 -5.13 17.06
N THR A 220 7.79 -4.38 18.15
CA THR A 220 8.69 -4.53 19.31
C THR A 220 8.09 -5.44 20.36
#